data_a4078af6fd8b668fe37517922221c500
#
_entry.id   a4078af6fd8b668fe37517922221c500
#
_cell.length_a   1.000
_cell.length_b   1.000
_cell.length_c   1.000
_cell.angle_alpha   90.00
_cell.angle_beta   90.00
_cell.angle_gamma   90.00
#
_symmetry.space_group_name_H-M   'P 1'
#
loop_
_entity.id
_entity.type
_entity.pdbx_description
1 polymer ?
#
loop_
_entity_poly.entity_id
_entity_poly.type
_entity_poly.pdbx_seq_one_letter_code
_entity_poly.pdbx_strand_id
1 'polypeptide(L)'
;MTDSINAATPSRPPKSKERQFKGLSMAERQQVRREKLIEAGIEAYGSHGFFSVTVKDICNEAKLTERYFYESFKKSEHLFQTIFLKLIDELQQNVMQAMMQASTDPKKMIEAGLAALLSTLRDNPRMARIIYID
;
A
#
# COMPACT_ATOMS: atom_id res chain seq x y z
N MET A 1 -16.23 -26.24 33.93
CA MET A 1 -15.86 -26.26 33.71
C MET A 1 -15.43 -26.01 33.23
N THR A 2 -15.48 -25.68 33.40
CA THR A 2 -15.13 -25.41 33.14
C THR A 2 -14.60 -24.85 32.74
N ASP A 3 -14.63 -24.62 32.76
CA ASP A 3 -14.21 -24.10 32.41
C ASP A 3 -13.72 -23.81 31.85
N SER A 4 -13.87 -23.90 31.78
CA SER A 4 -13.52 -23.68 31.28
C SER A 4 -13.13 -23.40 30.61
N ILE A 5 -13.42 -23.42 30.56
CA ILE A 5 -13.10 -23.29 30.06
C ILE A 5 -12.78 -22.77 29.45
N ASN A 6 -12.82 -22.87 29.55
CA ASN A 6 -12.59 -22.45 29.05
C ASN A 6 -12.20 -22.05 28.47
N ALA A 7 -12.30 -21.99 28.44
CA ALA A 7 -11.84 -21.62 27.97
C ALA A 7 -11.39 -21.15 27.30
N ALA A 8 -11.50 -21.31 27.23
CA ALA A 8 -11.08 -20.85 26.64
C ALA A 8 -10.74 -20.21 26.04
N THR A 9 -10.99 -20.07 26.21
CA THR A 9 -10.78 -19.34 25.64
C THR A 9 -10.23 -18.67 25.13
N PRO A 10 -10.05 -18.74 24.94
CA PRO A 10 -9.38 -17.78 24.45
C PRO A 10 -9.74 -16.65 24.08
N SER A 11 -10.23 -16.63 24.24
CA SER A 11 -10.46 -15.64 23.72
C SER A 11 -11.14 -14.65 24.16
N ARG A 12 -11.40 -14.40 24.91
CA ARG A 12 -11.97 -13.14 25.19
C ARG A 12 -12.28 -12.34 23.95
N PRO A 13 -12.99 -12.91 23.04
CA PRO A 13 -13.25 -12.21 21.79
C PRO A 13 -13.83 -10.82 21.94
N PRO A 14 -14.80 -10.60 22.83
CA PRO A 14 -15.36 -9.23 22.96
C PRO A 14 -14.30 -8.22 23.36
N LYS A 15 -13.47 -8.61 24.29
CA LYS A 15 -12.43 -7.74 24.77
C LYS A 15 -11.39 -7.46 23.70
N SER A 16 -11.07 -8.46 22.94
CA SER A 16 -10.14 -8.31 21.84
C SER A 16 -10.65 -7.33 20.80
N LYS A 17 -11.90 -7.48 20.43
CA LYS A 17 -12.49 -6.58 19.45
C LYS A 17 -12.53 -5.16 19.95
N GLU A 18 -12.93 -5.01 21.20
CA GLU A 18 -12.99 -3.69 21.79
C GLU A 18 -11.62 -3.04 21.78
N ARG A 19 -10.60 -3.82 22.06
CA ARG A 19 -9.25 -3.33 22.05
C ARG A 19 -8.82 -2.91 20.65
N GLN A 20 -9.25 -3.62 19.65
CA GLN A 20 -8.92 -3.26 18.28
C GLN A 20 -9.52 -1.92 17.89
N PHE A 21 -10.73 -1.64 18.33
CA PHE A 21 -11.35 -0.36 18.03
C PHE A 21 -10.79 0.77 18.84
N LYS A 22 -10.63 0.57 20.12
CA LYS A 22 -10.27 1.66 21.02
C LYS A 22 -8.82 1.62 21.41
N GLY A 23 -8.23 0.43 21.37
CA GLY A 23 -6.94 0.21 21.95
C GLY A 23 -5.92 -0.36 21.01
N LEU A 24 -5.97 0.00 19.73
CA LEU A 24 -4.88 -0.36 18.86
C LEU A 24 -3.59 0.12 19.48
N SER A 25 -2.55 -0.68 19.41
CA SER A 25 -1.25 -0.27 19.92
C SER A 25 -0.78 0.98 19.18
N MET A 26 0.17 1.68 19.78
CA MET A 26 0.73 2.85 19.11
C MET A 26 1.35 2.48 17.76
N ALA A 27 2.01 1.33 17.71
CA ALA A 27 2.62 0.87 16.47
C ALA A 27 1.57 0.58 15.42
N GLU A 28 0.45 -0.02 15.82
CA GLU A 28 -0.62 -0.32 14.88
C GLU A 28 -1.28 0.95 14.35
N ARG A 29 -1.50 1.93 15.21
CA ARG A 29 -2.05 3.21 14.80
C ARG A 29 -1.13 3.93 13.85
N GLN A 30 0.15 3.90 14.13
CA GLN A 30 1.14 4.52 13.27
C GLN A 30 1.14 3.85 11.89
N GLN A 31 1.03 2.53 11.87
CA GLN A 31 0.99 1.80 10.60
C GLN A 31 -0.25 2.17 9.79
N VAL A 32 -1.40 2.29 10.44
CA VAL A 32 -2.64 2.68 9.76
C VAL A 32 -2.48 4.08 9.15
N ARG A 33 -1.92 5.01 9.91
CA ARG A 33 -1.70 6.37 9.40
C ARG A 33 -0.70 6.37 8.25
N ARG A 34 0.35 5.56 8.37
CA ARG A 34 1.35 5.46 7.33
C ARG A 34 0.73 4.96 6.03
N GLU A 35 -0.13 3.97 6.10
CA GLU A 35 -0.81 3.44 4.93
C GLU A 35 -1.75 4.46 4.31
N LYS A 36 -2.44 5.25 5.13
CA LYS A 36 -3.29 6.31 4.61
C LYS A 36 -2.48 7.36 3.85
N LEU A 37 -1.29 7.67 4.35
CA LEU A 37 -0.42 8.62 3.68
C LEU A 37 0.09 8.06 2.36
N ILE A 38 0.41 6.78 2.32
CA ILE A 38 0.84 6.13 1.08
C ILE A 38 -0.27 6.17 0.04
N GLU A 39 -1.50 5.82 0.44
CA GLU A 39 -2.64 5.87 -0.48
C GLU A 39 -2.90 7.29 -0.97
N ALA A 40 -2.84 8.26 -0.06
CA ALA A 40 -3.01 9.66 -0.44
C ALA A 40 -1.93 10.11 -1.41
N GLY A 41 -0.70 9.65 -1.18
CA GLY A 41 0.41 9.98 -2.07
C GLY A 41 0.23 9.39 -3.47
N ILE A 42 -0.21 8.14 -3.55
CA ILE A 42 -0.48 7.51 -4.84
C ILE A 42 -1.52 8.30 -5.61
N GLU A 43 -2.58 8.69 -4.92
CA GLU A 43 -3.65 9.48 -5.53
C GLU A 43 -3.13 10.83 -6.01
N ALA A 44 -2.44 11.54 -5.15
CA ALA A 44 -2.00 12.90 -5.45
C ALA A 44 -0.87 12.93 -6.48
N TYR A 45 0.17 12.14 -6.28
CA TYR A 45 1.30 12.11 -7.22
C TYR A 45 0.88 11.52 -8.56
N GLY A 46 0.02 10.52 -8.53
CA GLY A 46 -0.44 9.90 -9.76
C GLY A 46 -1.35 10.79 -10.57
N SER A 47 -1.99 11.76 -9.94
CA SER A 47 -2.88 12.69 -10.63
C SER A 47 -2.20 13.98 -11.02
N HIS A 48 -1.25 14.46 -10.21
CA HIS A 48 -0.69 15.81 -10.38
C HIS A 48 0.83 15.84 -10.56
N GLY A 49 1.51 14.73 -10.35
CA GLY A 49 2.96 14.68 -10.44
C GLY A 49 3.63 15.10 -9.13
N PHE A 50 4.85 14.60 -8.93
CA PHE A 50 5.55 14.81 -7.67
C PHE A 50 5.76 16.28 -7.33
N PHE A 51 6.19 17.06 -8.33
CA PHE A 51 6.60 18.45 -8.07
C PHE A 51 5.42 19.39 -7.80
N SER A 52 4.21 18.96 -8.11
CA SER A 52 3.02 19.78 -7.91
C SER A 52 2.32 19.53 -6.58
N VAL A 53 2.83 18.61 -5.77
CA VAL A 53 2.14 18.16 -4.55
C VAL A 53 3.01 18.43 -3.34
N THR A 54 2.41 19.10 -2.35
CA THR A 54 3.11 19.41 -1.10
C THR A 54 2.75 18.40 -0.01
N VAL A 55 3.52 18.41 1.08
CA VAL A 55 3.19 17.60 2.25
C VAL A 55 1.78 17.95 2.75
N LYS A 56 1.45 19.23 2.73
CA LYS A 56 0.12 19.66 3.16
C LYS A 56 -0.98 19.07 2.30
N ASP A 57 -0.76 19.01 0.98
CA ASP A 57 -1.73 18.40 0.07
C ASP A 57 -1.95 16.94 0.41
N ILE A 58 -0.86 16.21 0.67
CA ILE A 58 -0.94 14.80 1.05
C ILE A 58 -1.73 14.64 2.34
N CYS A 59 -1.43 15.48 3.33
CA CYS A 59 -2.11 15.40 4.61
C CYS A 59 -3.59 15.71 4.48
N ASN A 60 -3.94 16.70 3.65
CA ASN A 60 -5.34 17.02 3.40
C ASN A 60 -6.07 15.85 2.76
N GLU A 61 -5.43 15.21 1.80
CA GLU A 61 -6.01 14.04 1.13
C GLU A 61 -6.20 12.90 2.12
N ALA A 62 -5.22 12.67 2.98
CA ALA A 62 -5.26 11.59 3.97
C ALA A 62 -6.13 11.93 5.18
N LYS A 63 -6.51 13.20 5.32
CA LYS A 63 -7.26 13.71 6.49
C LYS A 63 -6.47 13.53 7.76
N LEU A 64 -5.19 13.84 7.69
CA LEU A 64 -4.26 13.77 8.82
C LEU A 64 -3.52 15.08 8.92
N THR A 65 -2.96 15.38 10.10
CA THR A 65 -2.13 16.55 10.31
C THR A 65 -0.70 16.25 9.88
N GLU A 66 0.08 17.32 9.65
CA GLU A 66 1.47 17.16 9.23
C GLU A 66 2.30 16.44 10.30
N ARG A 67 1.92 16.56 11.54
CA ARG A 67 2.60 15.83 12.62
C ARG A 67 2.63 14.34 12.32
N TYR A 68 1.52 13.79 11.83
CA TYR A 68 1.44 12.37 11.52
C TYR A 68 2.21 12.01 10.27
N PHE A 69 2.35 12.95 9.34
CA PHE A 69 3.23 12.74 8.20
C PHE A 69 4.67 12.52 8.67
N TYR A 70 5.16 13.44 9.51
CA TYR A 70 6.54 13.39 9.96
C TYR A 70 6.81 12.26 10.95
N GLU A 71 5.78 11.62 11.42
CA GLU A 71 5.92 10.39 12.20
C GLU A 71 6.47 9.24 11.35
N SER A 72 6.12 9.20 10.08
CA SER A 72 6.47 8.10 9.18
C SER A 72 7.48 8.46 8.10
N PHE A 73 7.52 9.71 7.68
CA PHE A 73 8.36 10.14 6.57
C PHE A 73 9.07 11.43 6.92
N LYS A 74 10.33 11.53 6.52
CA LYS A 74 11.12 12.73 6.84
C LYS A 74 10.81 13.88 5.90
N LYS A 75 10.43 13.57 4.67
CA LYS A 75 10.15 14.58 3.64
C LYS A 75 9.37 13.93 2.51
N SER A 76 8.89 14.76 1.58
CA SER A 76 8.10 14.29 0.45
C SER A 76 8.84 13.23 -0.37
N GLU A 77 10.12 13.43 -0.58
CA GLU A 77 10.92 12.48 -1.37
C GLU A 77 10.93 11.10 -0.73
N HIS A 78 10.95 11.06 0.59
CA HIS A 78 10.92 9.77 1.29
C HIS A 78 9.59 9.04 1.05
N LEU A 79 8.49 9.77 1.12
CA LEU A 79 7.18 9.19 0.82
C LEU A 79 7.13 8.73 -0.64
N PHE A 80 7.58 9.58 -1.55
CA PHE A 80 7.55 9.24 -2.98
C PHE A 80 8.37 7.98 -3.26
N GLN A 81 9.56 7.89 -2.67
CA GLN A 81 10.42 6.73 -2.84
C GLN A 81 9.73 5.46 -2.32
N THR A 82 9.10 5.56 -1.16
CA THR A 82 8.36 4.43 -0.59
C THR A 82 7.25 3.96 -1.52
N ILE A 83 6.52 4.91 -2.09
CA ILE A 83 5.44 4.62 -3.04
C ILE A 83 6.01 3.98 -4.30
N PHE A 84 7.08 4.55 -4.84
CA PHE A 84 7.69 4.04 -6.06
C PHE A 84 8.10 2.59 -5.91
N LEU A 85 8.78 2.26 -4.81
CA LEU A 85 9.22 0.90 -4.57
C LEU A 85 8.04 -0.05 -4.37
N LYS A 86 7.00 0.40 -3.70
CA LYS A 86 5.79 -0.39 -3.51
C LYS A 86 5.14 -0.74 -4.85
N LEU A 87 5.01 0.25 -5.72
CA LEU A 87 4.36 0.06 -7.01
C LEU A 87 5.21 -0.80 -7.95
N ILE A 88 6.52 -0.63 -7.92
CA ILE A 88 7.41 -1.48 -8.70
C ILE A 88 7.30 -2.93 -8.25
N ASP A 89 7.24 -3.15 -6.93
CA ASP A 89 7.11 -4.50 -6.40
C ASP A 89 5.80 -5.14 -6.83
N GLU A 90 4.70 -4.39 -6.76
CA GLU A 90 3.40 -4.90 -7.19
C GLU A 90 3.40 -5.24 -8.68
N LEU A 91 4.00 -4.39 -9.48
CA LEU A 91 4.09 -4.62 -10.92
C LEU A 91 4.90 -5.88 -11.20
N GLN A 92 6.05 -6.04 -10.54
CA GLN A 92 6.86 -7.23 -10.72
C GLN A 92 6.13 -8.50 -10.34
N GLN A 93 5.39 -8.45 -9.24
CA GLN A 93 4.62 -9.62 -8.80
C GLN A 93 3.55 -10.00 -9.81
N ASN A 94 2.86 -9.02 -10.36
CA ASN A 94 1.82 -9.27 -11.36
C ASN A 94 2.42 -9.91 -12.61
N VAL A 95 3.56 -9.39 -13.06
CA VAL A 95 4.23 -9.92 -14.26
C VAL A 95 4.70 -11.34 -14.01
N MET A 96 5.38 -11.57 -12.88
CA MET A 96 5.90 -12.89 -12.56
C MET A 96 4.78 -13.93 -12.42
N GLN A 97 3.68 -13.54 -11.78
CA GLN A 97 2.57 -14.45 -11.61
C GLN A 97 1.97 -14.84 -12.95
N ALA A 98 1.82 -13.87 -13.86
CA ALA A 98 1.32 -14.14 -15.20
C ALA A 98 2.22 -15.09 -15.96
N MET A 99 3.55 -14.88 -15.83
CA MET A 99 4.51 -15.75 -16.49
C MET A 99 4.42 -17.19 -15.97
N MET A 100 4.33 -17.32 -14.66
CA MET A 100 4.30 -18.65 -14.03
C MET A 100 3.01 -19.41 -14.33
N GLN A 101 1.92 -18.70 -14.52
CA GLN A 101 0.64 -19.32 -14.81
C GLN A 101 0.43 -19.66 -16.28
N ALA A 102 1.24 -19.07 -17.16
CA ALA A 102 1.01 -19.21 -18.60
C ALA A 102 1.41 -20.57 -19.15
N SER A 103 2.67 -20.96 -18.90
CA SER A 103 3.20 -22.15 -19.54
C SER A 103 4.63 -22.37 -19.08
N THR A 104 5.19 -23.54 -19.40
CA THR A 104 6.60 -23.78 -19.20
C THR A 104 7.40 -23.40 -20.45
N ASP A 105 6.74 -23.07 -21.55
CA ASP A 105 7.39 -22.63 -22.77
C ASP A 105 7.90 -21.20 -22.60
N PRO A 106 9.23 -20.97 -22.72
CA PRO A 106 9.79 -19.64 -22.49
C PRO A 106 9.15 -18.54 -23.32
N LYS A 107 8.85 -18.84 -24.58
CA LYS A 107 8.23 -17.83 -25.46
C LYS A 107 6.87 -17.39 -24.94
N LYS A 108 6.05 -18.36 -24.53
CA LYS A 108 4.73 -18.05 -24.01
C LYS A 108 4.81 -17.34 -22.67
N MET A 109 5.80 -17.67 -21.86
CA MET A 109 6.01 -16.99 -20.60
C MET A 109 6.35 -15.51 -20.82
N ILE A 110 7.23 -15.24 -21.77
CA ILE A 110 7.60 -13.87 -22.10
C ILE A 110 6.40 -13.10 -22.63
N GLU A 111 5.61 -13.71 -23.50
CA GLU A 111 4.42 -13.05 -24.04
C GLU A 111 3.42 -12.74 -22.94
N ALA A 112 3.22 -13.67 -22.00
CA ALA A 112 2.32 -13.45 -20.88
C ALA A 112 2.82 -12.35 -19.97
N GLY A 113 4.13 -12.31 -19.73
CA GLY A 113 4.73 -11.27 -18.91
C GLY A 113 4.57 -9.89 -19.52
N LEU A 114 4.82 -9.76 -20.81
CA LEU A 114 4.65 -8.50 -21.52
C LEU A 114 3.18 -8.07 -21.52
N ALA A 115 2.29 -9.01 -21.77
CA ALA A 115 0.86 -8.70 -21.75
C ALA A 115 0.42 -8.21 -20.38
N ALA A 116 0.90 -8.86 -19.32
CA ALA A 116 0.57 -8.46 -17.95
C ALA A 116 1.14 -7.08 -17.63
N LEU A 117 2.36 -6.80 -18.08
CA LEU A 117 2.98 -5.50 -17.87
C LEU A 117 2.13 -4.40 -18.51
N LEU A 118 1.80 -4.58 -19.78
CA LEU A 118 1.05 -3.56 -20.50
C LEU A 118 -0.36 -3.39 -19.96
N SER A 119 -1.04 -4.50 -19.62
CA SER A 119 -2.39 -4.39 -19.11
C SER A 119 -2.42 -3.78 -17.72
N THR A 120 -1.45 -4.10 -16.86
CA THR A 120 -1.37 -3.52 -15.53
C THR A 120 -1.20 -2.01 -15.60
N LEU A 121 -0.31 -1.54 -16.49
CA LEU A 121 -0.09 -0.11 -16.65
C LEU A 121 -1.29 0.58 -17.27
N ARG A 122 -1.92 -0.06 -18.26
CA ARG A 122 -3.12 0.50 -18.89
C ARG A 122 -4.25 0.66 -17.89
N ASP A 123 -4.43 -0.33 -17.02
CA ASP A 123 -5.54 -0.33 -16.07
C ASP A 123 -5.27 0.49 -14.83
N ASN A 124 -4.03 0.94 -14.64
CA ASN A 124 -3.63 1.72 -13.47
C ASN A 124 -2.86 2.97 -13.90
N PRO A 125 -3.57 3.98 -14.44
CA PRO A 125 -2.88 5.17 -14.97
C PRO A 125 -2.09 5.94 -13.93
N ARG A 126 -2.52 5.95 -12.67
CA ARG A 126 -1.74 6.63 -11.63
C ARG A 126 -0.43 5.94 -11.38
N MET A 127 -0.44 4.61 -11.35
CA MET A 127 0.78 3.82 -11.22
C MET A 127 1.71 4.10 -12.39
N ALA A 128 1.18 4.09 -13.61
CA ALA A 128 1.98 4.34 -14.79
C ALA A 128 2.64 5.71 -14.75
N ARG A 129 1.89 6.71 -14.31
CA ARG A 129 2.43 8.06 -14.24
C ARG A 129 3.56 8.16 -13.22
N ILE A 130 3.38 7.55 -12.06
CA ILE A 130 4.40 7.59 -11.01
C ILE A 130 5.67 6.87 -11.47
N ILE A 131 5.51 5.71 -12.09
CA ILE A 131 6.66 4.89 -12.47
C ILE A 131 7.42 5.47 -13.66
N TYR A 132 6.73 6.01 -14.63
CA TYR A 132 7.37 6.40 -15.88
C TYR A 132 7.54 7.88 -16.12
N ILE A 133 6.75 8.70 -15.48
CA ILE A 133 6.82 10.15 -15.72
C ILE A 133 7.53 10.87 -14.59
N ASP A 134 7.22 10.47 -13.39
CA ASP A 134 7.87 11.01 -12.22
C ASP A 134 8.95 10.08 -11.76
#